data_958cb18aa5e4b0990bb78fd410e031c1
#
_entry.id   958cb18aa5e4b0990bb78fd410e031c1
#
_cell.length_a   1.000
_cell.length_b   1.000
_cell.length_c   1.000
_cell.angle_alpha   90.00
_cell.angle_beta   90.00
_cell.angle_gamma   90.00
#
_symmetry.space_group_name_H-M   'P 1'
#
loop_
_entity.id
_entity.type
_entity.pdbx_description
1 polymer ?
#
loop_
_entity_poly.entity_id
_entity_poly.type
_entity_poly.pdbx_seq_one_letter_code
_entity_poly.pdbx_strand_id
1 'polypeptide(L)'
;MMNNMQDEFIATVSHELRTPLTSIRGFSQTLLNSWDKIDDENKKKFIKIIEDQSNRLIHLVENVLSVSKMHAGSEVLKKINVNEAISKLIPLFTEQYKTRHFELELEKHLPPARLDEDKFQQVMTNLIDNAAKYSLNGKTVLVSTGISENMILIKVKDEGVGIKKEDRDKIFKKFSRLENHLTSTTQGNGLGL
;
A
#
# COMPACT_ATOMS: atom_id res chain seq x y z
N MET A 1 -9.32 3.79 -28.23
CA MET A 1 -8.68 2.94 -27.22
C MET A 1 -8.32 3.70 -25.92
N MET A 2 -7.86 4.94 -25.94
CA MET A 2 -7.57 5.72 -24.70
C MET A 2 -8.82 6.06 -23.85
N ASN A 3 -9.97 6.32 -24.47
CA ASN A 3 -11.22 6.63 -23.74
C ASN A 3 -11.71 5.47 -22.86
N ASN A 4 -11.66 4.23 -23.34
CA ASN A 4 -12.17 3.08 -22.56
C ASN A 4 -11.38 2.83 -21.26
N MET A 5 -10.07 3.05 -21.25
CA MET A 5 -9.24 2.88 -20.04
C MET A 5 -9.51 3.96 -18.99
N GLN A 6 -9.82 5.19 -19.43
CA GLN A 6 -10.13 6.29 -18.52
C GLN A 6 -11.52 6.12 -17.90
N ASP A 7 -12.49 5.66 -18.69
CA ASP A 7 -13.86 5.38 -18.23
C ASP A 7 -13.86 4.20 -17.23
N GLU A 8 -13.09 3.14 -17.50
CA GLU A 8 -12.94 1.99 -16.60
C GLU A 8 -12.26 2.40 -15.29
N PHE A 9 -11.23 3.28 -15.35
CA PHE A 9 -10.58 3.85 -14.18
C PHE A 9 -11.58 4.62 -13.30
N ILE A 10 -12.35 5.53 -13.90
CA ILE A 10 -13.35 6.35 -13.19
C ILE A 10 -14.43 5.47 -12.55
N ALA A 11 -14.92 4.47 -13.30
CA ALA A 11 -15.93 3.54 -12.81
C ALA A 11 -15.43 2.74 -11.60
N THR A 12 -14.20 2.21 -11.69
CA THR A 12 -13.58 1.43 -10.60
C THR A 12 -13.33 2.29 -9.37
N VAL A 13 -12.74 3.49 -9.52
CA VAL A 13 -12.54 4.43 -8.40
C VAL A 13 -13.87 4.78 -7.74
N SER A 14 -14.91 5.05 -8.53
CA SER A 14 -16.25 5.37 -8.00
C SER A 14 -16.83 4.21 -7.20
N HIS A 15 -16.66 2.97 -7.65
CA HIS A 15 -17.09 1.79 -6.93
C HIS A 15 -16.32 1.60 -5.62
N GLU A 16 -14.98 1.71 -5.66
CA GLU A 16 -14.11 1.56 -4.49
C GLU A 16 -14.31 2.66 -3.44
N LEU A 17 -14.71 3.87 -3.85
CA LEU A 17 -15.10 4.95 -2.93
C LEU A 17 -16.49 4.70 -2.31
N ARG A 18 -17.45 4.16 -3.07
CA ARG A 18 -18.84 3.99 -2.61
C ARG A 18 -18.95 2.99 -1.47
N THR A 19 -18.20 1.90 -1.50
CA THR A 19 -18.26 0.83 -0.49
C THR A 19 -17.91 1.33 0.91
N PRO A 20 -16.75 1.95 1.18
CA PRO A 20 -16.43 2.49 2.50
C PRO A 20 -17.36 3.63 2.91
N LEU A 21 -17.80 4.50 2.01
CA LEU A 21 -18.78 5.56 2.30
C LEU A 21 -20.11 5.00 2.76
N THR A 22 -20.60 3.92 2.13
CA THR A 22 -21.83 3.26 2.53
C THR A 22 -21.70 2.65 3.93
N SER A 23 -20.57 2.06 4.25
CA SER A 23 -20.26 1.51 5.57
C SER A 23 -20.21 2.61 6.64
N ILE A 24 -19.47 3.70 6.40
CA ILE A 24 -19.40 4.86 7.31
C ILE A 24 -20.80 5.40 7.58
N ARG A 25 -21.59 5.65 6.53
CA ARG A 25 -22.96 6.15 6.64
C ARG A 25 -23.84 5.20 7.44
N GLY A 26 -23.78 3.89 7.16
CA GLY A 26 -24.61 2.90 7.84
C GLY A 26 -24.33 2.84 9.34
N PHE A 27 -23.07 2.74 9.76
CA PHE A 27 -22.71 2.70 11.17
C PHE A 27 -22.96 4.03 11.88
N SER A 28 -22.74 5.17 11.21
CA SER A 28 -23.08 6.49 11.75
C SER A 28 -24.58 6.63 11.98
N GLN A 29 -25.43 6.22 11.03
CA GLN A 29 -26.89 6.24 11.18
C GLN A 29 -27.37 5.30 12.29
N THR A 30 -26.76 4.11 12.40
CA THR A 30 -27.07 3.16 13.47
C THR A 30 -26.75 3.75 14.83
N LEU A 31 -25.60 4.39 15.00
CA LEU A 31 -25.23 5.08 16.25
C LEU A 31 -26.20 6.23 16.57
N LEU A 32 -26.51 7.07 15.58
CA LEU A 32 -27.43 8.21 15.79
C LEU A 32 -28.84 7.78 16.17
N ASN A 33 -29.37 6.74 15.51
CA ASN A 33 -30.76 6.32 15.70
C ASN A 33 -30.99 5.41 16.91
N SER A 34 -29.93 4.78 17.41
CA SER A 34 -30.04 3.72 18.42
C SER A 34 -29.03 3.85 19.55
N TRP A 35 -28.46 5.04 19.78
CA TRP A 35 -27.37 5.27 20.74
C TRP A 35 -27.62 4.65 22.12
N ASP A 36 -28.83 4.88 22.68
CA ASP A 36 -29.21 4.40 24.02
C ASP A 36 -29.51 2.89 24.07
N LYS A 37 -29.69 2.25 22.91
CA LYS A 37 -29.99 0.81 22.79
C LYS A 37 -28.75 -0.03 22.52
N ILE A 38 -27.62 0.58 22.21
CA ILE A 38 -26.36 -0.08 21.88
C ILE A 38 -25.48 -0.02 23.13
N ASP A 39 -24.90 -1.15 23.51
CA ASP A 39 -23.93 -1.21 24.59
C ASP A 39 -22.62 -0.52 24.18
N ASP A 40 -21.80 -0.16 25.17
CA ASP A 40 -20.59 0.62 24.94
C ASP A 40 -19.51 -0.13 24.15
N GLU A 41 -19.50 -1.44 24.22
CA GLU A 41 -18.57 -2.27 23.44
C GLU A 41 -18.92 -2.19 21.93
N ASN A 42 -20.18 -2.35 21.59
CA ASN A 42 -20.66 -2.22 20.21
C ASN A 42 -20.53 -0.78 19.69
N LYS A 43 -20.77 0.25 20.54
CA LYS A 43 -20.51 1.65 20.16
C LYS A 43 -19.05 1.85 19.75
N LYS A 44 -18.09 1.38 20.59
CA LYS A 44 -16.66 1.47 20.28
C LYS A 44 -16.31 0.72 18.99
N LYS A 45 -16.89 -0.46 18.79
CA LYS A 45 -16.69 -1.27 17.58
C LYS A 45 -17.19 -0.53 16.34
N PHE A 46 -18.35 0.09 16.38
CA PHE A 46 -18.91 0.83 15.24
C PHE A 46 -18.09 2.08 14.92
N ILE A 47 -17.66 2.83 15.95
CA ILE A 47 -16.76 3.98 15.80
C ILE A 47 -15.42 3.52 15.15
N LYS A 48 -14.87 2.39 15.62
CA LYS A 48 -13.65 1.84 15.04
C LYS A 48 -13.82 1.46 13.57
N ILE A 49 -14.96 0.87 13.19
CA ILE A 49 -15.24 0.58 11.78
C ILE A 49 -15.31 1.88 10.96
N ILE A 50 -15.95 2.93 11.47
CA ILE A 50 -16.03 4.23 10.79
C ILE A 50 -14.61 4.80 10.58
N GLU A 51 -13.78 4.78 11.61
CA GLU A 51 -12.39 5.23 11.54
C GLU A 51 -11.58 4.46 10.50
N ASP A 52 -11.66 3.12 10.51
CA ASP A 52 -10.94 2.25 9.58
C ASP A 52 -11.38 2.48 8.12
N GLN A 53 -12.69 2.66 7.88
CA GLN A 53 -13.19 2.97 6.54
C GLN A 53 -12.82 4.39 6.09
N SER A 54 -12.73 5.35 7.00
CA SER A 54 -12.27 6.72 6.70
C SER A 54 -10.80 6.73 6.31
N ASN A 55 -9.95 6.01 7.05
CA ASN A 55 -8.54 5.85 6.72
C ASN A 55 -8.35 5.17 5.35
N ARG A 56 -9.18 4.16 5.05
CA ARG A 56 -9.19 3.51 3.74
C ARG A 56 -9.51 4.49 2.61
N LEU A 57 -10.49 5.39 2.83
CA LEU A 57 -10.83 6.44 1.84
C LEU A 57 -9.68 7.42 1.61
N ILE A 58 -9.01 7.86 2.68
CA ILE A 58 -7.85 8.75 2.59
C ILE A 58 -6.79 8.12 1.69
N HIS A 59 -6.39 6.88 1.97
CA HIS A 59 -5.41 6.16 1.16
C HIS A 59 -5.85 5.96 -0.29
N LEU A 60 -7.13 5.72 -0.55
CA LEU A 60 -7.63 5.60 -1.92
C LEU A 60 -7.50 6.92 -2.69
N VAL A 61 -7.88 8.04 -2.05
CA VAL A 61 -7.76 9.38 -2.64
C VAL A 61 -6.30 9.73 -2.91
N GLU A 62 -5.39 9.47 -1.96
CA GLU A 62 -3.95 9.69 -2.14
C GLU A 62 -3.40 8.90 -3.32
N ASN A 63 -3.79 7.64 -3.46
CA ASN A 63 -3.38 6.80 -4.58
C ASN A 63 -3.89 7.33 -5.93
N VAL A 64 -5.16 7.77 -5.99
CA VAL A 64 -5.75 8.37 -7.20
C VAL A 64 -5.02 9.66 -7.58
N LEU A 65 -4.76 10.53 -6.59
CA LEU A 65 -4.02 11.78 -6.79
C LEU A 65 -2.57 11.52 -7.22
N SER A 66 -1.94 10.50 -6.69
CA SER A 66 -0.59 10.07 -7.07
C SER A 66 -0.53 9.65 -8.54
N VAL A 67 -1.46 8.83 -9.01
CA VAL A 67 -1.58 8.46 -10.43
C VAL A 67 -1.79 9.70 -11.32
N SER A 68 -2.59 10.67 -10.86
CA SER A 68 -2.82 11.92 -11.59
C SER A 68 -1.56 12.80 -11.67
N LYS A 69 -0.81 12.91 -10.57
CA LYS A 69 0.44 13.68 -10.50
C LYS A 69 1.57 13.08 -11.33
N MET A 70 1.60 11.75 -11.54
CA MET A 70 2.58 11.11 -12.40
C MET A 70 2.55 11.64 -13.85
N HIS A 71 1.42 12.16 -14.31
CA HIS A 71 1.24 12.70 -15.66
C HIS A 71 1.51 14.21 -15.76
N ALA A 72 1.63 14.93 -14.65
CA ALA A 72 1.62 16.40 -14.64
C ALA A 72 2.93 17.08 -14.19
N GLY A 73 3.93 16.34 -13.70
CA GLY A 73 5.12 16.93 -13.09
C GLY A 73 6.40 16.73 -13.89
N SER A 74 7.22 17.77 -13.99
CA SER A 74 8.63 17.64 -14.35
C SER A 74 9.37 16.87 -13.26
N GLU A 75 9.97 15.72 -13.59
CA GLU A 75 10.77 14.94 -12.66
C GLU A 75 12.01 15.74 -12.20
N VAL A 76 12.18 15.86 -10.90
CA VAL A 76 13.37 16.49 -10.32
C VAL A 76 14.36 15.39 -9.92
N LEU A 77 15.20 15.00 -10.88
CA LEU A 77 16.22 13.98 -10.64
C LEU A 77 17.38 14.53 -9.81
N LYS A 78 17.58 14.00 -8.63
CA LYS A 78 18.70 14.29 -7.71
C LYS A 78 19.58 13.05 -7.53
N LYS A 79 20.84 13.26 -7.12
CA LYS A 79 21.69 12.16 -6.67
C LYS A 79 21.25 11.74 -5.27
N ILE A 80 20.71 10.52 -5.16
CA ILE A 80 20.16 9.97 -3.92
C ILE A 80 21.02 8.81 -3.44
N ASN A 81 21.32 8.77 -2.15
CA ASN A 81 21.84 7.59 -1.49
C ASN A 81 20.69 6.62 -1.22
N VAL A 82 20.57 5.58 -2.02
CA VAL A 82 19.48 4.59 -1.96
C VAL A 82 19.41 3.89 -0.60
N ASN A 83 20.57 3.52 -0.03
CA ASN A 83 20.62 2.86 1.27
C ASN A 83 20.10 3.76 2.39
N GLU A 84 20.48 5.02 2.37
CA GLU A 84 20.00 6.00 3.36
C GLU A 84 18.49 6.22 3.24
N ALA A 85 17.97 6.37 2.02
CA ALA A 85 16.56 6.56 1.76
C ALA A 85 15.73 5.36 2.25
N ILE A 86 16.18 4.12 1.98
CA ILE A 86 15.54 2.89 2.48
C ILE A 86 15.60 2.83 4.00
N SER A 87 16.76 3.10 4.61
CA SER A 87 16.93 3.02 6.07
C SER A 87 16.01 3.97 6.83
N LYS A 88 15.69 5.13 6.27
CA LYS A 88 14.74 6.10 6.87
C LYS A 88 13.29 5.61 6.89
N LEU A 89 12.91 4.70 6.01
CA LEU A 89 11.55 4.17 5.93
C LEU A 89 11.29 3.06 6.96
N ILE A 90 12.28 2.21 7.26
CA ILE A 90 12.10 1.01 8.09
C ILE A 90 11.52 1.29 9.48
N PRO A 91 11.93 2.33 10.23
CA PRO A 91 11.36 2.62 11.55
C PRO A 91 9.85 2.85 11.51
N LEU A 92 9.33 3.47 10.45
CA LEU A 92 7.89 3.72 10.27
C LEU A 92 7.11 2.41 10.15
N PHE A 93 7.64 1.45 9.38
CA PHE A 93 7.03 0.13 9.21
C PHE A 93 7.15 -0.73 10.48
N THR A 94 8.26 -0.63 11.20
CA THR A 94 8.45 -1.35 12.47
C THR A 94 7.43 -0.89 13.53
N GLU A 95 7.12 0.39 13.56
CA GLU A 95 6.09 0.93 14.46
C GLU A 95 4.68 0.50 14.03
N GLN A 96 4.39 0.55 12.73
CA GLN A 96 3.08 0.20 12.17
C GLN A 96 2.79 -1.30 12.25
N TYR A 97 3.79 -2.15 12.01
CA TYR A 97 3.66 -3.60 11.93
C TYR A 97 4.42 -4.32 13.06
N LYS A 98 3.98 -4.14 14.31
CA LYS A 98 4.64 -4.65 15.54
C LYS A 98 4.85 -6.17 15.58
N THR A 99 4.13 -6.92 14.76
CA THR A 99 4.24 -8.39 14.67
C THR A 99 5.10 -8.86 13.49
N ARG A 100 5.82 -7.96 12.83
CA ARG A 100 6.73 -8.25 11.73
C ARG A 100 8.16 -7.88 12.12
N HIS A 101 9.12 -8.61 11.56
CA HIS A 101 10.53 -8.28 11.68
C HIS A 101 11.00 -7.67 10.36
N PHE A 102 11.72 -6.56 10.45
CA PHE A 102 12.29 -5.90 9.27
C PHE A 102 13.81 -5.99 9.34
N GLU A 103 14.42 -6.53 8.29
CA GLU A 103 15.86 -6.71 8.18
C GLU A 103 16.39 -5.99 6.94
N LEU A 104 17.61 -5.44 7.06
CA LEU A 104 18.30 -4.73 6.00
C LEU A 104 19.63 -5.43 5.67
N GLU A 105 19.79 -5.82 4.42
CA GLU A 105 21.05 -6.30 3.85
C GLU A 105 21.52 -5.33 2.77
N LEU A 106 22.20 -4.27 3.16
CA LEU A 106 22.56 -3.16 2.28
C LEU A 106 24.01 -3.28 1.79
N GLU A 107 24.21 -3.25 0.46
CA GLU A 107 25.52 -3.21 -0.17
C GLU A 107 26.29 -1.96 0.26
N LYS A 108 27.46 -2.13 0.87
CA LYS A 108 28.24 -1.04 1.48
C LYS A 108 28.74 0.00 0.47
N HIS A 109 29.04 -0.44 -0.75
CA HIS A 109 29.65 0.39 -1.79
C HIS A 109 28.65 0.71 -2.92
N LEU A 110 27.38 0.93 -2.58
CA LEU A 110 26.35 1.27 -3.55
C LEU A 110 26.57 2.72 -4.06
N PRO A 111 26.71 2.94 -5.38
CA PRO A 111 26.82 4.28 -5.91
C PRO A 111 25.48 5.05 -5.75
N PRO A 112 25.50 6.40 -5.65
CA PRO A 112 24.27 7.18 -5.64
C PRO A 112 23.54 7.05 -6.98
N ALA A 113 22.22 6.95 -6.94
CA ALA A 113 21.36 6.93 -8.11
C ALA A 113 20.79 8.31 -8.43
N ARG A 114 20.59 8.62 -9.73
CA ARG A 114 19.83 9.80 -10.15
C ARG A 114 18.36 9.44 -10.28
N LEU A 115 17.55 9.88 -9.33
CA LEU A 115 16.12 9.60 -9.27
C LEU A 115 15.35 10.72 -8.57
N ASP A 116 14.04 10.69 -8.74
CA ASP A 116 13.12 11.54 -8.01
C ASP A 116 12.88 10.93 -6.63
N GLU A 117 13.22 11.65 -5.58
CA GLU A 117 13.19 11.15 -4.20
C GLU A 117 11.78 10.78 -3.74
N ASP A 118 10.80 11.60 -4.08
CA ASP A 118 9.39 11.37 -3.68
C ASP A 118 8.82 10.12 -4.36
N LYS A 119 9.09 9.98 -5.67
CA LYS A 119 8.68 8.78 -6.42
C LYS A 119 9.39 7.53 -5.93
N PHE A 120 10.68 7.63 -5.60
CA PHE A 120 11.42 6.52 -5.04
C PHE A 120 10.86 6.09 -3.69
N GLN A 121 10.61 7.05 -2.79
CA GLN A 121 9.99 6.76 -1.50
C GLN A 121 8.61 6.11 -1.67
N GLN A 122 7.80 6.58 -2.61
CA GLN A 122 6.50 6.01 -2.90
C GLN A 122 6.60 4.55 -3.36
N VAL A 123 7.51 4.23 -4.28
CA VAL A 123 7.74 2.86 -4.74
C VAL A 123 8.18 1.97 -3.59
N MET A 124 9.16 2.41 -2.79
CA MET A 124 9.66 1.62 -1.66
C MET A 124 8.58 1.43 -0.58
N THR A 125 7.82 2.47 -0.27
CA THR A 125 6.69 2.40 0.67
C THR A 125 5.67 1.36 0.21
N ASN A 126 5.28 1.37 -1.06
CA ASN A 126 4.34 0.41 -1.62
C ASN A 126 4.85 -1.03 -1.54
N LEU A 127 6.12 -1.25 -1.88
CA LEU A 127 6.72 -2.59 -1.86
C LEU A 127 6.85 -3.13 -0.42
N ILE A 128 7.35 -2.31 0.51
CA ILE A 128 7.54 -2.72 1.92
C ILE A 128 6.18 -2.92 2.61
N ASP A 129 5.20 -2.04 2.35
CA ASP A 129 3.85 -2.15 2.89
C ASP A 129 3.15 -3.43 2.41
N ASN A 130 3.28 -3.75 1.12
CA ASN A 130 2.76 -5.00 0.57
C ASN A 130 3.45 -6.22 1.21
N ALA A 131 4.77 -6.21 1.31
CA ALA A 131 5.52 -7.28 1.94
C ALA A 131 5.10 -7.49 3.41
N ALA A 132 4.92 -6.40 4.17
CA ALA A 132 4.44 -6.45 5.55
C ALA A 132 3.00 -6.94 5.68
N LYS A 133 2.11 -6.52 4.79
CA LYS A 133 0.69 -6.93 4.77
C LYS A 133 0.51 -8.40 4.49
N TYR A 134 1.24 -8.93 3.52
CA TYR A 134 1.06 -10.31 3.05
C TYR A 134 2.00 -11.32 3.72
N SER A 135 3.00 -10.86 4.48
CA SER A 135 3.83 -11.72 5.31
C SER A 135 3.05 -12.28 6.49
N LEU A 136 3.37 -13.50 6.92
CA LEU A 136 2.76 -14.11 8.09
C LEU A 136 3.27 -13.47 9.39
N ASN A 137 2.49 -13.55 10.48
CA ASN A 137 2.87 -13.02 11.79
C ASN A 137 4.17 -13.64 12.29
N GLY A 138 5.07 -12.85 12.85
CA GLY A 138 6.37 -13.28 13.35
C GLY A 138 7.41 -13.58 12.27
N LYS A 139 7.08 -13.29 10.99
CA LYS A 139 7.99 -13.51 9.85
C LYS A 139 8.74 -12.25 9.47
N THR A 140 9.82 -12.43 8.72
CA THR A 140 10.74 -11.36 8.34
C THR A 140 10.38 -10.78 6.98
N VAL A 141 10.44 -9.47 6.88
CA VAL A 141 10.50 -8.70 5.63
C VAL A 141 11.94 -8.24 5.46
N LEU A 142 12.63 -8.78 4.46
CA LEU A 142 14.01 -8.47 4.14
C LEU A 142 14.09 -7.49 2.98
N VAL A 143 14.75 -6.35 3.21
CA VAL A 143 15.08 -5.40 2.13
C VAL A 143 16.58 -5.46 1.89
N SER A 144 16.98 -5.79 0.67
CA SER A 144 18.37 -5.86 0.30
C SER A 144 18.69 -5.01 -0.92
N THR A 145 19.91 -4.48 -0.96
CA THR A 145 20.45 -3.74 -2.10
C THR A 145 21.70 -4.41 -2.64
N GLY A 146 21.96 -4.23 -3.93
CA GLY A 146 23.14 -4.76 -4.59
C GLY A 146 23.36 -4.14 -5.96
N ILE A 147 24.36 -4.60 -6.69
CA ILE A 147 24.64 -4.20 -8.06
C ILE A 147 24.48 -5.44 -8.95
N SER A 148 23.73 -5.30 -10.02
CA SER A 148 23.56 -6.33 -11.04
C SER A 148 23.57 -5.67 -12.42
N GLU A 149 24.40 -6.16 -13.34
CA GLU A 149 24.49 -5.65 -14.72
C GLU A 149 24.63 -4.12 -14.82
N ASN A 150 25.45 -3.53 -13.96
CA ASN A 150 25.69 -2.08 -13.86
C ASN A 150 24.45 -1.27 -13.41
N MET A 151 23.45 -1.93 -12.83
CA MET A 151 22.25 -1.31 -12.25
C MET A 151 22.19 -1.58 -10.74
N ILE A 152 21.59 -0.66 -10.01
CA ILE A 152 21.24 -0.88 -8.61
C ILE A 152 20.03 -1.83 -8.55
N LEU A 153 20.22 -2.95 -7.88
CA LEU A 153 19.18 -3.92 -7.63
C LEU A 153 18.67 -3.76 -6.19
N ILE A 154 17.37 -3.56 -6.04
CA ILE A 154 16.70 -3.54 -4.74
C ILE A 154 15.75 -4.72 -4.70
N LYS A 155 15.81 -5.52 -3.63
CA LYS A 155 14.92 -6.65 -3.41
C LYS A 155 14.16 -6.44 -2.11
N VAL A 156 12.84 -6.62 -2.15
CA VAL A 156 11.99 -6.73 -0.97
C VAL A 156 11.44 -8.16 -0.95
N LYS A 157 11.82 -8.92 0.07
CA LYS A 157 11.43 -10.33 0.22
C LYS A 157 10.53 -10.45 1.46
N ASP A 158 9.40 -11.09 1.28
CA ASP A 158 8.49 -11.45 2.37
C ASP A 158 8.42 -12.97 2.54
N GLU A 159 7.90 -13.40 3.68
CA GLU A 159 7.58 -14.79 3.99
C GLU A 159 6.05 -14.95 4.10
N GLY A 160 5.37 -14.56 3.04
CA GLY A 160 3.92 -14.59 2.93
C GLY A 160 3.38 -15.75 2.11
N VAL A 161 2.14 -15.61 1.69
CA VAL A 161 1.41 -16.62 0.91
C VAL A 161 1.93 -16.81 -0.51
N GLY A 162 2.80 -15.91 -0.97
CA GLY A 162 3.32 -15.92 -2.33
C GLY A 162 2.27 -15.61 -3.39
N ILE A 163 2.73 -15.58 -4.65
CA ILE A 163 1.90 -15.30 -5.83
C ILE A 163 2.05 -16.47 -6.80
N LYS A 164 0.93 -17.07 -7.19
CA LYS A 164 0.90 -18.15 -8.19
C LYS A 164 1.46 -17.66 -9.52
N LYS A 165 2.11 -18.54 -10.29
CA LYS A 165 2.71 -18.18 -11.58
C LYS A 165 1.71 -17.54 -12.55
N GLU A 166 0.50 -18.08 -12.61
CA GLU A 166 -0.62 -17.63 -13.45
C GLU A 166 -1.17 -16.24 -13.10
N ASP A 167 -0.86 -15.75 -11.90
CA ASP A 167 -1.35 -14.46 -11.40
C ASP A 167 -0.28 -13.36 -11.45
N ARG A 168 0.98 -13.70 -11.75
CA ARG A 168 2.09 -12.74 -11.76
C ARG A 168 1.90 -11.59 -12.74
N ASP A 169 1.33 -11.85 -13.91
CA ASP A 169 1.05 -10.81 -14.90
C ASP A 169 -0.17 -9.94 -14.53
N LYS A 170 -1.01 -10.46 -13.62
CA LYS A 170 -2.21 -9.74 -13.17
C LYS A 170 -1.91 -8.71 -12.10
N ILE A 171 -0.91 -8.94 -11.23
CA ILE A 171 -0.59 -8.04 -10.11
C ILE A 171 -0.13 -6.65 -10.54
N PHE A 172 0.39 -6.51 -11.76
CA PHE A 172 0.79 -5.21 -12.33
C PHE A 172 -0.33 -4.51 -13.10
N LYS A 173 -1.51 -5.14 -13.21
CA LYS A 173 -2.68 -4.47 -13.81
C LYS A 173 -3.32 -3.55 -12.76
N LYS A 174 -3.64 -2.34 -13.16
CA LYS A 174 -4.33 -1.37 -12.30
C LYS A 174 -5.58 -2.00 -11.70
N PHE A 175 -5.80 -1.81 -10.39
CA PHE A 175 -6.94 -2.34 -9.63
C PHE A 175 -7.03 -3.89 -9.55
N SER A 176 -5.97 -4.59 -9.94
CA SER A 176 -5.96 -6.04 -9.81
C SER A 176 -5.74 -6.43 -8.35
N ARG A 177 -6.61 -7.27 -7.83
CA ARG A 177 -6.46 -7.94 -6.55
C ARG A 177 -6.60 -9.43 -6.76
N LEU A 178 -5.69 -10.18 -6.14
CA LEU A 178 -5.79 -11.64 -6.14
C LEU A 178 -6.73 -12.06 -4.99
N GLU A 179 -7.75 -12.85 -5.31
CA GLU A 179 -8.63 -13.44 -4.30
C GLU A 179 -7.92 -14.61 -3.63
N ASN A 180 -7.52 -14.42 -2.37
CA ASN A 180 -7.08 -15.48 -1.49
C ASN A 180 -7.54 -15.18 -0.04
N HIS A 181 -7.39 -16.15 0.87
CA HIS A 181 -7.86 -16.01 2.26
C HIS A 181 -7.27 -14.80 3.01
N LEU A 182 -6.07 -14.35 2.66
CA LEU A 182 -5.46 -13.16 3.28
C LEU A 182 -5.92 -11.86 2.62
N THR A 183 -6.25 -11.85 1.32
CA THR A 183 -6.76 -10.64 0.66
C THR A 183 -8.17 -10.27 1.09
N SER A 184 -8.96 -11.24 1.59
CA SER A 184 -10.29 -10.96 2.15
C SER A 184 -10.22 -10.24 3.50
N THR A 185 -9.14 -10.43 4.27
CA THR A 185 -8.92 -9.80 5.57
C THR A 185 -7.95 -8.63 5.52
N THR A 186 -7.16 -8.51 4.45
CA THR A 186 -6.13 -7.48 4.30
C THR A 186 -6.66 -6.32 3.47
N GLN A 187 -6.62 -5.11 4.02
CA GLN A 187 -7.02 -3.90 3.31
C GLN A 187 -6.01 -3.55 2.21
N GLY A 188 -6.49 -3.39 0.97
CA GLY A 188 -5.68 -2.95 -0.17
C GLY A 188 -6.56 -2.54 -1.35
N ASN A 189 -6.13 -1.57 -2.14
CA ASN A 189 -6.93 -0.98 -3.23
C ASN A 189 -6.48 -1.42 -4.64
N GLY A 190 -5.49 -2.33 -4.75
CA GLY A 190 -4.98 -2.79 -6.05
C GLY A 190 -4.26 -1.72 -6.88
N LEU A 191 -3.74 -0.68 -6.21
CA LEU A 191 -3.03 0.44 -6.84
C LEU A 191 -1.55 0.55 -6.43
N GLY A 192 -1.06 -0.38 -5.60
CA GLY A 192 0.28 -0.29 -5.01
C GLY A 192 1.38 -1.02 -5.79
N LEU A 193 1.09 -1.72 -6.89
CA LEU A 193 2.06 -2.38 -7.78
C LEU A 193 1.90 -1.93 -9.21
#